data_56536682265c8ad75a74f81694ba914c
#
_entry.id   56536682265c8ad75a74f81694ba914c
#
_cell.length_a   1.000
_cell.length_b   1.000
_cell.length_c   1.000
_cell.angle_alpha   90.00
_cell.angle_beta   90.00
_cell.angle_gamma   90.00
#
_symmetry.space_group_name_H-M   'P 1'
#
loop_
_entity.id
_entity.type
_entity.pdbx_description
1 polymer ?
#
loop_
_entity_poly.entity_id
_entity_poly.type
_entity_poly.pdbx_seq_one_letter_code
_entity_poly.pdbx_strand_id
1 'polypeptide(L)'
;MLFCMNSTRLLLGRHSSIGQSYILTTNVHGRAALFANDTVAVTAMQEFQRLDLGGLTHSIAYVVMPDHVHWLMQLRAASLDVVMKRFKSRTAVHANRVLGRVGRFWQSCYHDHAIRSDESLFRHAMYVMANPIRAGLATQLGEYPHAWCEWELEGSCDKVEFMGADR
;
A
#
# COMPACT_ATOMS: atom_id res chain seq x y z
N MET A 1 9.82 -3.09 -19.78
CA MET A 1 9.18 -1.84 -20.27
C MET A 1 7.68 -2.08 -20.31
N LEU A 2 6.98 -2.01 -19.16
CA LEU A 2 5.53 -2.18 -19.12
C LEU A 2 4.88 -0.82 -19.29
N PHE A 3 4.37 -0.57 -20.46
CA PHE A 3 3.54 0.58 -20.79
C PHE A 3 2.28 0.58 -19.90
N CYS A 4 2.02 1.66 -19.21
CA CYS A 4 0.73 1.96 -18.61
C CYS A 4 -0.28 2.19 -19.77
N MET A 5 -0.88 1.10 -20.25
CA MET A 5 -1.91 1.18 -21.28
C MET A 5 -3.18 1.77 -20.67
N ASN A 6 -3.56 2.94 -21.15
CA ASN A 6 -4.86 3.63 -21.04
C ASN A 6 -5.62 3.47 -19.72
N SER A 7 -5.44 4.46 -18.87
CA SER A 7 -6.12 4.61 -17.57
C SER A 7 -7.65 4.59 -17.61
N THR A 8 -8.28 4.78 -18.75
CA THR A 8 -9.74 4.80 -18.91
C THR A 8 -10.37 3.40 -18.89
N ARG A 9 -9.67 2.36 -19.36
CA ARG A 9 -10.18 0.97 -19.33
C ARG A 9 -10.08 0.32 -17.96
N LEU A 10 -9.15 0.74 -17.11
CA LEU A 10 -8.99 0.23 -15.75
C LEU A 10 -10.03 0.84 -14.77
N LEU A 11 -10.69 1.94 -15.14
CA LEU A 11 -11.72 2.60 -14.33
C LEU A 11 -13.14 2.10 -14.65
N LEU A 12 -13.36 1.53 -15.84
CA LEU A 12 -14.65 0.99 -16.24
C LEU A 12 -14.89 -0.35 -15.54
N GLY A 13 -15.73 -0.35 -14.52
CA GLY A 13 -16.20 -1.56 -13.83
C GLY A 13 -15.61 -1.81 -12.44
N ARG A 14 -14.87 -0.87 -11.85
CA ARG A 14 -14.44 -0.98 -10.45
C ARG A 14 -15.61 -0.73 -9.50
N HIS A 15 -16.32 -1.80 -9.16
CA HIS A 15 -17.26 -1.77 -8.05
C HIS A 15 -16.50 -2.02 -6.75
N SER A 16 -16.36 -0.99 -5.94
CA SER A 16 -15.87 -1.14 -4.58
C SER A 16 -17.03 -1.38 -3.63
N SER A 17 -16.91 -2.39 -2.78
CA SER A 17 -17.94 -2.74 -1.80
C SER A 17 -17.48 -2.41 -0.39
N ILE A 18 -18.34 -1.74 0.37
CA ILE A 18 -18.12 -1.50 1.80
C ILE A 18 -18.08 -2.85 2.52
N GLY A 19 -17.15 -3.00 3.46
CA GLY A 19 -16.87 -4.26 4.16
C GLY A 19 -15.90 -5.19 3.43
N GLN A 20 -15.63 -4.95 2.16
CA GLN A 20 -14.68 -5.73 1.37
C GLN A 20 -13.24 -5.31 1.68
N SER A 21 -12.35 -6.31 1.79
CA SER A 21 -10.90 -6.09 1.93
C SER A 21 -10.20 -6.05 0.57
N TYR A 22 -9.19 -5.18 0.48
CA TYR A 22 -8.42 -4.96 -0.75
C TYR A 22 -6.93 -4.89 -0.45
N ILE A 23 -6.11 -5.47 -1.35
CA ILE A 23 -4.69 -5.12 -1.44
C ILE A 23 -4.54 -4.05 -2.50
N LEU A 24 -3.92 -2.95 -2.12
CA LEU A 24 -3.67 -1.80 -2.98
C LEU A 24 -2.17 -1.62 -3.19
N THR A 25 -1.78 -1.33 -4.42
CA THR A 25 -0.40 -0.94 -4.75
C THR A 25 -0.41 0.33 -5.56
N THR A 26 0.33 1.34 -5.15
CA THR A 26 0.51 2.57 -5.90
C THR A 26 1.96 3.00 -5.93
N ASN A 27 2.42 3.40 -7.11
CA ASN A 27 3.83 3.73 -7.36
C ASN A 27 4.05 5.24 -7.38
N VAL A 28 5.22 5.65 -6.92
CA VAL A 28 5.75 7.00 -7.13
C VAL A 28 5.97 7.22 -8.64
N HIS A 29 5.80 8.44 -9.10
CA HIS A 29 6.01 8.80 -10.50
C HIS A 29 7.43 8.49 -10.96
N GLY A 30 7.55 7.77 -12.08
CA GLY A 30 8.83 7.33 -12.59
C GLY A 30 9.58 6.34 -11.70
N ARG A 31 8.91 5.73 -10.70
CA ARG A 31 9.55 4.82 -9.73
C ARG A 31 10.69 5.48 -8.97
N ALA A 32 10.63 6.81 -8.79
CA ALA A 32 11.61 7.54 -8.01
C ALA A 32 11.54 7.12 -6.53
N ALA A 33 12.68 6.88 -5.89
CA ALA A 33 12.77 6.40 -4.51
C ALA A 33 12.52 7.53 -3.48
N LEU A 34 11.40 8.26 -3.60
CA LEU A 34 11.11 9.43 -2.76
C LEU A 34 10.82 9.06 -1.30
N PHE A 35 10.35 7.85 -1.04
CA PHE A 35 10.13 7.32 0.31
C PHE A 35 11.41 6.76 0.96
N ALA A 36 12.56 6.79 0.27
CA ALA A 36 13.85 6.56 0.92
C ALA A 36 14.20 7.66 1.95
N ASN A 37 13.50 8.80 1.89
CA ASN A 37 13.50 9.80 2.95
C ASN A 37 12.48 9.40 4.02
N ASP A 38 12.96 9.12 5.23
CA ASP A 38 12.14 8.65 6.36
C ASP A 38 10.97 9.59 6.68
N THR A 39 11.20 10.90 6.68
CA THR A 39 10.14 11.88 6.95
C THR A 39 9.03 11.81 5.89
N VAL A 40 9.39 11.56 4.63
CA VAL A 40 8.42 11.37 3.54
C VAL A 40 7.66 10.05 3.70
N ALA A 41 8.33 8.97 4.07
CA ALA A 41 7.67 7.70 4.34
C ALA A 41 6.65 7.82 5.49
N VAL A 42 7.03 8.49 6.57
CA VAL A 42 6.13 8.77 7.71
C VAL A 42 4.88 9.55 7.28
N THR A 43 4.95 10.45 6.29
CA THR A 43 3.75 11.15 5.80
C THR A 43 2.71 10.19 5.22
N ALA A 44 3.14 9.13 4.52
CA ALA A 44 2.24 8.12 4.00
C ALA A 44 1.62 7.28 5.12
N MET A 45 2.42 6.88 6.13
CA MET A 45 1.94 6.14 7.30
C MET A 45 0.88 6.94 8.06
N GLN A 46 1.10 8.23 8.26
CA GLN A 46 0.14 9.12 8.91
C GLN A 46 -1.18 9.25 8.11
N GLU A 47 -1.11 9.22 6.78
CA GLU A 47 -2.33 9.29 5.96
C GLU A 47 -3.17 8.00 6.05
N PHE A 48 -2.56 6.82 6.17
CA PHE A 48 -3.31 5.59 6.47
C PHE A 48 -4.05 5.72 7.79
N GLN A 49 -3.37 6.12 8.86
CA GLN A 49 -3.97 6.34 10.19
C GLN A 49 -5.11 7.37 10.15
N ARG A 50 -4.95 8.47 9.39
CA ARG A 50 -6.02 9.47 9.24
C ARG A 50 -7.25 8.96 8.53
N LEU A 51 -7.08 8.11 7.51
CA LEU A 51 -8.20 7.48 6.82
C LEU A 51 -8.95 6.51 7.73
N ASP A 52 -8.22 5.77 8.57
CA ASP A 52 -8.79 4.87 9.57
C ASP A 52 -9.54 5.63 10.66
N LEU A 53 -8.93 6.66 11.25
CA LEU A 53 -9.57 7.53 12.25
C LEU A 53 -10.79 8.26 11.67
N GLY A 54 -10.77 8.58 10.38
CA GLY A 54 -11.91 9.15 9.66
C GLY A 54 -13.01 8.16 9.32
N GLY A 55 -12.89 6.90 9.70
CA GLY A 55 -13.87 5.85 9.46
C GLY A 55 -14.03 5.45 7.98
N LEU A 56 -13.08 5.81 7.13
CA LEU A 56 -13.13 5.46 5.70
C LEU A 56 -12.57 4.07 5.42
N THR A 57 -11.55 3.68 6.20
CA THR A 57 -10.82 2.43 6.07
C THR A 57 -10.57 1.80 7.43
N HIS A 58 -10.16 0.54 7.40
CA HIS A 58 -9.51 -0.14 8.50
C HIS A 58 -8.26 -0.81 7.91
N SER A 59 -7.11 -0.27 8.21
CA SER A 59 -5.83 -0.83 7.77
C SER A 59 -5.57 -2.14 8.50
N ILE A 60 -5.11 -3.13 7.76
CA ILE A 60 -4.78 -4.46 8.27
C ILE A 60 -3.25 -4.66 8.22
N ALA A 61 -2.63 -4.24 7.13
CA ALA A 61 -1.17 -4.17 7.00
C ALA A 61 -0.79 -3.15 5.92
N TYR A 62 0.34 -2.49 6.09
CA TYR A 62 0.91 -1.66 5.04
C TYR A 62 2.44 -1.65 5.11
N VAL A 63 3.04 -1.41 3.95
CA VAL A 63 4.48 -1.20 3.79
C VAL A 63 4.71 -0.05 2.83
N VAL A 64 5.50 0.93 3.26
CA VAL A 64 5.94 2.06 2.44
C VAL A 64 7.35 1.75 1.93
N MET A 65 7.43 1.19 0.73
CA MET A 65 8.69 0.89 0.03
C MET A 65 9.29 2.18 -0.53
N PRO A 66 10.59 2.22 -0.88
CA PRO A 66 11.23 3.45 -1.34
C PRO A 66 10.54 4.17 -2.49
N ASP A 67 9.87 3.46 -3.39
CA ASP A 67 9.27 3.96 -4.64
C ASP A 67 7.80 3.59 -4.85
N HIS A 68 7.18 2.92 -3.88
CA HIS A 68 5.77 2.51 -3.92
C HIS A 68 5.25 2.15 -2.54
N VAL A 69 3.96 1.93 -2.43
CA VAL A 69 3.33 1.42 -1.21
C VAL A 69 2.48 0.19 -1.50
N HIS A 70 2.44 -0.73 -0.56
CA HIS A 70 1.46 -1.81 -0.47
C HIS A 70 0.57 -1.55 0.74
N TRP A 71 -0.74 -1.71 0.58
CA TRP A 71 -1.71 -1.48 1.63
C TRP A 71 -2.82 -2.52 1.57
N LEU A 72 -2.92 -3.35 2.59
CA LEU A 72 -4.05 -4.24 2.84
C LEU A 72 -5.00 -3.55 3.80
N MET A 73 -6.24 -3.32 3.38
CA MET A 73 -7.23 -2.63 4.19
C MET A 73 -8.64 -3.13 3.90
N GLN A 74 -9.55 -2.95 4.84
CA GLN A 74 -10.99 -3.09 4.63
C GLN A 74 -11.62 -1.75 4.37
N LEU A 75 -12.45 -1.66 3.33
CA LEU A 75 -13.21 -0.44 3.01
C LEU A 75 -14.39 -0.30 3.97
N ARG A 76 -14.47 0.82 4.69
CA ARG A 76 -15.53 1.07 5.69
C ARG A 76 -16.57 2.06 5.21
N ALA A 77 -16.16 3.07 4.46
CA ALA A 77 -17.05 4.07 3.87
C ALA A 77 -16.47 4.65 2.60
N ALA A 78 -17.30 5.29 1.79
CA ALA A 78 -16.99 5.83 0.47
C ALA A 78 -16.56 4.76 -0.55
N SER A 79 -16.18 5.19 -1.75
CA SER A 79 -15.60 4.30 -2.76
C SER A 79 -14.08 4.22 -2.64
N LEU A 80 -13.50 3.16 -3.18
CA LEU A 80 -12.06 2.97 -3.21
C LEU A 80 -11.34 4.13 -3.93
N ASP A 81 -11.94 4.67 -4.99
CA ASP A 81 -11.39 5.82 -5.71
C ASP A 81 -11.34 7.09 -4.85
N VAL A 82 -12.36 7.33 -4.01
CA VAL A 82 -12.36 8.45 -3.06
C VAL A 82 -11.26 8.29 -2.03
N VAL A 83 -11.11 7.09 -1.46
CA VAL A 83 -10.06 6.76 -0.50
C VAL A 83 -8.68 6.99 -1.11
N MET A 84 -8.42 6.40 -2.28
CA MET A 84 -7.14 6.51 -2.97
C MET A 84 -6.83 7.94 -3.43
N LYS A 85 -7.84 8.69 -3.87
CA LYS A 85 -7.67 10.11 -4.22
C LYS A 85 -7.25 10.92 -2.99
N ARG A 86 -7.89 10.72 -1.83
CA ARG A 86 -7.54 11.41 -0.57
C ARG A 86 -6.12 11.04 -0.13
N PHE A 87 -5.80 9.75 -0.06
CA PHE A 87 -4.47 9.26 0.28
C PHE A 87 -3.39 9.89 -0.60
N LYS A 88 -3.52 9.74 -1.93
CA LYS A 88 -2.51 10.22 -2.88
C LYS A 88 -2.37 11.74 -2.87
N SER A 89 -3.46 12.49 -2.79
CA SER A 89 -3.40 13.96 -2.81
C SER A 89 -2.73 14.50 -1.55
N ARG A 90 -3.10 14.00 -0.37
CA ARG A 90 -2.55 14.50 0.90
C ARG A 90 -1.09 14.10 1.07
N THR A 91 -0.75 12.84 0.79
CA THR A 91 0.65 12.38 0.83
C THR A 91 1.51 13.20 -0.13
N ALA A 92 1.04 13.46 -1.37
CA ALA A 92 1.80 14.25 -2.34
C ALA A 92 2.06 15.69 -1.86
N VAL A 93 1.05 16.35 -1.25
CA VAL A 93 1.19 17.71 -0.72
C VAL A 93 2.24 17.74 0.40
N HIS A 94 2.11 16.83 1.38
CA HIS A 94 3.03 16.80 2.53
C HIS A 94 4.44 16.39 2.10
N ALA A 95 4.58 15.34 1.30
CA ALA A 95 5.87 14.85 0.82
C ALA A 95 6.60 15.90 -0.05
N ASN A 96 5.91 16.56 -0.96
CA ASN A 96 6.50 17.61 -1.77
C ASN A 96 6.96 18.81 -0.93
N ARG A 97 6.22 19.14 0.13
CA ARG A 97 6.64 20.19 1.09
C ARG A 97 7.92 19.80 1.84
N VAL A 98 7.99 18.56 2.35
CA VAL A 98 9.19 18.03 3.03
C VAL A 98 10.39 18.04 2.11
N LEU A 99 10.20 17.66 0.84
CA LEU A 99 11.28 17.57 -0.15
C LEU A 99 11.62 18.92 -0.81
N GLY A 100 10.90 20.00 -0.49
CA GLY A 100 11.10 21.30 -1.14
C GLY A 100 10.87 21.27 -2.65
N ARG A 101 10.00 20.39 -3.15
CA ARG A 101 9.75 20.16 -4.58
C ARG A 101 8.30 20.45 -4.97
N VAL A 102 8.09 20.67 -6.25
CA VAL A 102 6.77 20.78 -6.88
C VAL A 102 6.60 19.70 -7.94
N GLY A 103 5.35 19.46 -8.35
CA GLY A 103 5.03 18.56 -9.43
C GLY A 103 4.49 17.21 -8.97
N ARG A 104 4.43 16.29 -9.92
CA ARG A 104 3.79 14.99 -9.75
C ARG A 104 4.55 14.12 -8.77
N PHE A 105 3.86 13.60 -7.76
CA PHE A 105 4.42 12.65 -6.80
C PHE A 105 4.09 11.20 -7.18
N TRP A 106 2.84 10.90 -7.51
CA TRP A 106 2.34 9.55 -7.80
C TRP A 106 2.16 9.28 -9.29
N GLN A 107 2.27 8.03 -9.69
CA GLN A 107 1.70 7.57 -10.96
C GLN A 107 0.17 7.74 -10.95
N SER A 108 -0.45 7.87 -12.13
CA SER A 108 -1.90 8.16 -12.24
C SER A 108 -2.77 7.06 -11.65
N CYS A 109 -2.39 5.81 -11.87
CA CYS A 109 -3.18 4.63 -11.50
C CYS A 109 -2.70 4.04 -10.17
N TYR A 110 -3.48 3.11 -9.66
CA TYR A 110 -3.12 2.16 -8.61
C TYR A 110 -3.63 0.78 -9.04
N HIS A 111 -3.08 -0.27 -8.46
CA HIS A 111 -3.58 -1.64 -8.61
C HIS A 111 -4.37 -1.99 -7.37
N ASP A 112 -5.48 -2.66 -7.55
CA ASP A 112 -6.32 -3.20 -6.48
C ASP A 112 -6.62 -4.67 -6.75
N HIS A 113 -6.64 -5.45 -5.68
CA HIS A 113 -7.09 -6.83 -5.66
C HIS A 113 -8.06 -7.00 -4.49
N ALA A 114 -9.30 -7.37 -4.80
CA ALA A 114 -10.30 -7.67 -3.79
C ALA A 114 -10.03 -9.05 -3.20
N ILE A 115 -9.91 -9.13 -1.87
CA ILE A 115 -9.72 -10.40 -1.16
C ILE A 115 -11.04 -11.12 -1.11
N ARG A 116 -11.10 -12.38 -1.53
CA ARG A 116 -12.30 -13.20 -1.45
C ARG A 116 -12.59 -13.60 0.00
N SER A 117 -13.84 -13.90 0.30
CA SER A 117 -14.28 -14.23 1.65
C SER A 117 -13.67 -15.52 2.22
N ASP A 118 -13.20 -16.41 1.35
CA ASP A 118 -12.53 -17.67 1.69
C ASP A 118 -11.01 -17.57 1.80
N GLU A 119 -10.43 -16.38 1.46
CA GLU A 119 -9.00 -16.14 1.54
C GLU A 119 -8.59 -15.64 2.93
N SER A 120 -7.45 -16.10 3.41
CA SER A 120 -6.92 -15.69 4.71
C SER A 120 -6.33 -14.28 4.65
N LEU A 121 -6.92 -13.33 5.37
CA LEU A 121 -6.38 -11.98 5.55
C LEU A 121 -4.98 -12.00 6.16
N PHE A 122 -4.72 -12.94 7.08
CA PHE A 122 -3.40 -13.10 7.68
C PHE A 122 -2.33 -13.44 6.63
N ARG A 123 -2.60 -14.37 5.71
CA ARG A 123 -1.65 -14.69 4.62
C ARG A 123 -1.34 -13.47 3.75
N HIS A 124 -2.37 -12.69 3.43
CA HIS A 124 -2.20 -11.47 2.64
C HIS A 124 -1.42 -10.39 3.39
N ALA A 125 -1.64 -10.25 4.69
CA ALA A 125 -0.84 -9.36 5.53
C ALA A 125 0.63 -9.79 5.57
N MET A 126 0.91 -11.08 5.77
CA MET A 126 2.28 -11.61 5.73
C MET A 126 2.93 -11.41 4.36
N TYR A 127 2.17 -11.58 3.27
CA TYR A 127 2.65 -11.25 1.92
C TYR A 127 3.04 -9.78 1.78
N VAL A 128 2.21 -8.86 2.30
CA VAL A 128 2.51 -7.42 2.30
C VAL A 128 3.75 -7.13 3.13
N MET A 129 3.84 -7.69 4.35
CA MET A 129 4.96 -7.48 5.28
C MET A 129 6.29 -8.07 4.78
N ALA A 130 6.25 -9.09 3.93
CA ALA A 130 7.45 -9.73 3.36
C ALA A 130 8.06 -8.93 2.17
N ASN A 131 7.42 -7.85 1.69
CA ASN A 131 7.95 -7.07 0.57
C ASN A 131 9.35 -6.50 0.83
N PRO A 132 9.68 -5.93 2.01
CA PRO A 132 11.03 -5.45 2.29
C PRO A 132 12.07 -6.56 2.25
N ILE A 133 11.75 -7.76 2.75
CA ILE A 133 12.66 -8.91 2.73
C ILE A 133 12.95 -9.32 1.28
N ARG A 134 11.92 -9.44 0.46
CA ARG A 134 12.07 -9.75 -0.98
C ARG A 134 12.88 -8.71 -1.75
N ALA A 135 12.83 -7.45 -1.30
CA ALA A 135 13.60 -6.35 -1.87
C ALA A 135 15.01 -6.20 -1.27
N GLY A 136 15.40 -7.05 -0.30
CA GLY A 136 16.70 -6.98 0.39
C GLY A 136 16.85 -5.76 1.31
N LEU A 137 15.72 -5.17 1.76
CA LEU A 137 15.71 -4.01 2.66
C LEU A 137 15.55 -4.40 4.13
N ALA A 138 15.28 -5.66 4.41
CA ALA A 138 15.17 -6.25 5.72
C ALA A 138 15.55 -7.74 5.65
N THR A 139 15.92 -8.34 6.78
CA THR A 139 16.28 -9.76 6.87
C THR A 139 15.14 -10.59 7.48
N GLN A 140 14.27 -9.96 8.26
CA GLN A 140 13.17 -10.62 8.94
C GLN A 140 11.92 -9.73 8.99
N LEU A 141 10.76 -10.35 9.24
CA LEU A 141 9.50 -9.64 9.40
C LEU A 141 9.56 -8.70 10.62
N GLY A 142 8.96 -7.51 10.47
CA GLY A 142 8.94 -6.50 11.53
C GLY A 142 10.19 -5.62 11.63
N GLU A 143 11.27 -5.96 10.95
CA GLU A 143 12.52 -5.17 10.98
C GLU A 143 12.40 -3.84 10.19
N TYR A 144 11.59 -3.83 9.13
CA TYR A 144 11.49 -2.65 8.27
C TYR A 144 10.68 -1.52 8.91
N PRO A 145 11.25 -0.31 9.10
CA PRO A 145 10.64 0.73 9.95
C PRO A 145 9.38 1.36 9.38
N HIS A 146 9.20 1.30 8.06
CA HIS A 146 8.04 1.91 7.37
C HIS A 146 6.98 0.85 7.02
N ALA A 147 6.74 -0.07 7.94
CA ALA A 147 5.74 -1.11 7.84
C ALA A 147 4.91 -1.19 9.12
N TRP A 148 3.67 -1.65 8.98
CA TRP A 148 2.79 -1.90 10.11
C TRP A 148 1.83 -3.04 9.77
N CYS A 149 1.50 -3.83 10.79
CA CYS A 149 0.55 -4.92 10.71
C CYS A 149 -0.30 -4.96 11.99
N GLU A 150 -1.58 -5.30 11.85
CA GLU A 150 -2.50 -5.44 12.98
C GLU A 150 -2.11 -6.60 13.92
N TRP A 151 -1.46 -7.64 13.39
CA TRP A 151 -0.97 -8.78 14.16
C TRP A 151 0.44 -8.54 14.68
N GLU A 152 0.69 -8.96 15.91
CA GLU A 152 2.05 -9.02 16.44
C GLU A 152 2.89 -9.99 15.60
N LEU A 153 4.01 -9.50 15.09
CA LEU A 153 4.97 -10.28 14.31
C LEU A 153 6.03 -10.84 15.25
N GLU A 154 5.61 -11.63 16.25
CA GLU A 154 6.57 -12.34 17.08
C GLU A 154 7.35 -13.31 16.18
N GLY A 155 8.69 -13.34 16.34
CA GLY A 155 9.65 -14.05 15.50
C GLY A 155 9.37 -15.54 15.32
N SER A 156 8.32 -15.89 14.62
CA SER A 156 8.06 -17.25 14.17
C SER A 156 8.84 -17.51 12.89
N CYS A 157 10.06 -17.97 13.08
CA CYS A 157 10.85 -18.64 12.06
C CYS A 157 10.28 -20.06 11.85
N ASP A 158 9.06 -20.17 11.36
CA ASP A 158 8.53 -21.39 10.81
C ASP A 158 7.98 -21.11 9.41
N LYS A 159 8.78 -21.54 8.45
CA LYS A 159 8.51 -21.79 7.02
C LYS A 159 7.18 -21.30 6.49
N VAL A 160 7.13 -20.02 6.09
CA VAL A 160 6.17 -19.61 5.08
C VAL A 160 6.66 -20.20 3.74
N GLU A 161 6.10 -21.33 3.33
CA GLU A 161 6.29 -21.84 1.99
C GLU A 161 5.78 -20.77 1.02
N PHE A 162 6.71 -20.12 0.34
CA PHE A 162 6.40 -19.19 -0.76
C PHE A 162 5.78 -20.00 -1.90
N MET A 163 4.47 -20.00 -1.99
CA MET A 163 3.81 -20.45 -3.21
C MET A 163 4.23 -19.52 -4.34
N GLY A 164 4.92 -20.14 -5.31
CA GLY A 164 5.52 -19.50 -6.45
C GLY A 164 4.55 -18.63 -7.23
N ALA A 165 5.10 -17.55 -7.79
CA ALA A 165 4.45 -16.72 -8.77
C ALA A 165 4.00 -17.57 -9.96
N ASP A 166 2.71 -17.77 -10.12
CA ASP A 166 2.16 -18.16 -11.39
C ASP A 166 2.14 -16.93 -12.31
N ARG A 167 2.65 -17.16 -13.50
CA ARG A 167 3.01 -16.26 -14.60
C ARG A 167 1.83 -15.45 -15.14
#